data_2e73ecba625ce37681c9c027d9199b8d
#
_entry.id   2e73ecba625ce37681c9c027d9199b8d
#
_cell.length_a   1.000
_cell.length_b   1.000
_cell.length_c   1.000
_cell.angle_alpha   90.00
_cell.angle_beta   90.00
_cell.angle_gamma   90.00
#
_symmetry.space_group_name_H-M   'P 1'
#
loop_
_entity.id
_entity.type
_entity.pdbx_description
1 polymer ?
#
loop_
_entity_poly.entity_id
_entity_poly.type
_entity_poly.pdbx_seq_one_letter_code
_entity_poly.pdbx_strand_id
1 'polypeptide(L)'
;PYSFQGLEAEGLKLLLEAKRQTGLPIVTEIMSEKHLDLFADVDIIQLGARNMQNFMLLKELGRCNKPILLKRGLSATMEEFLMAAEYIFAGGNKQVILCERGIRTFEKMIRNNLDLSAVPLVKMFSHLPIIIDPSHAAGRRDMVQPLSRAAIAAGADGLIIEAHNDPKHALCDGAQSLDL
;
A
#
# COMPACT_ATOMS: atom_id res chain seq x y z
N PRO A 1 9.36 -18.31 6.03
CA PRO A 1 9.13 -18.35 7.50
C PRO A 1 10.28 -17.75 8.29
N TYR A 2 11.47 -17.62 7.66
CA TYR A 2 12.70 -17.16 8.32
C TYR A 2 13.05 -15.70 7.99
N SER A 3 12.27 -15.05 7.16
CA SER A 3 12.46 -13.63 6.82
C SER A 3 11.98 -12.74 7.95
N PHE A 4 12.47 -11.51 7.98
CA PHE A 4 12.00 -10.46 8.89
C PHE A 4 10.50 -10.26 8.74
N GLN A 5 9.75 -10.24 9.86
CA GLN A 5 8.29 -10.17 9.89
C GLN A 5 7.75 -8.85 10.46
N GLY A 6 8.62 -7.89 10.74
CA GLY A 6 8.29 -6.62 11.38
C GLY A 6 8.58 -6.60 12.88
N LEU A 7 8.42 -5.44 13.49
CA LEU A 7 8.69 -5.19 14.90
C LEU A 7 7.39 -5.05 15.74
N GLU A 8 6.23 -5.26 15.13
CA GLU A 8 4.92 -5.16 15.79
C GLU A 8 4.75 -3.88 16.63
N ALA A 9 4.38 -4.01 17.90
CA ALA A 9 4.17 -2.86 18.80
C ALA A 9 5.42 -1.98 18.98
N GLU A 10 6.61 -2.57 18.92
CA GLU A 10 7.85 -1.78 19.00
C GLU A 10 8.06 -0.93 17.75
N GLY A 11 7.75 -1.50 16.58
CA GLY A 11 7.78 -0.75 15.32
C GLY A 11 6.81 0.44 15.32
N LEU A 12 5.63 0.27 15.89
CA LEU A 12 4.67 1.37 16.05
C LEU A 12 5.20 2.49 16.94
N LYS A 13 5.89 2.17 18.06
CA LYS A 13 6.53 3.18 18.91
C LYS A 13 7.58 3.99 18.14
N LEU A 14 8.40 3.32 17.31
CA LEU A 14 9.41 4.00 16.49
C LEU A 14 8.76 4.92 15.46
N LEU A 15 7.67 4.49 14.81
CA LEU A 15 6.92 5.32 13.87
C LEU A 15 6.27 6.53 14.55
N LEU A 16 5.71 6.36 15.75
CA LEU A 16 5.14 7.47 16.53
C LEU A 16 6.21 8.47 16.95
N GLU A 17 7.39 8.00 17.32
CA GLU A 17 8.53 8.89 17.61
C GLU A 17 8.98 9.64 16.36
N ALA A 18 9.07 8.97 15.20
CA ALA A 18 9.37 9.63 13.93
C ALA A 18 8.31 10.70 13.59
N LYS A 19 7.02 10.41 13.76
CA LYS A 19 5.93 11.38 13.60
C LYS A 19 6.13 12.59 14.53
N ARG A 20 6.45 12.35 15.80
CA ARG A 20 6.68 13.42 16.77
C ARG A 20 7.85 14.34 16.39
N GLN A 21 8.92 13.77 15.85
CA GLN A 21 10.12 14.53 15.46
C GLN A 21 9.95 15.29 14.14
N THR A 22 9.24 14.71 13.17
CA THR A 22 9.13 15.25 11.80
C THR A 22 7.84 16.03 11.55
N GLY A 23 6.80 15.78 12.33
CA GLY A 23 5.45 16.28 12.07
C GLY A 23 4.75 15.59 10.88
N LEU A 24 5.38 14.57 10.26
CA LEU A 24 4.78 13.83 9.14
C LEU A 24 3.76 12.81 9.64
N PRO A 25 2.63 12.64 8.94
CA PRO A 25 1.69 11.57 9.23
C PRO A 25 2.31 10.20 8.95
N ILE A 26 1.85 9.19 9.68
CA ILE A 26 2.31 7.81 9.52
C ILE A 26 1.25 6.93 8.85
N VAL A 27 1.74 6.09 7.93
CA VAL A 27 0.99 5.01 7.28
C VAL A 27 1.69 3.71 7.64
N THR A 28 0.95 2.72 8.15
CA THR A 28 1.54 1.40 8.44
C THR A 28 0.53 0.28 8.21
N GLU A 29 1.06 -0.92 7.90
CA GLU A 29 0.24 -2.07 7.52
C GLU A 29 -0.33 -2.77 8.75
N ILE A 30 -1.63 -3.07 8.70
CA ILE A 30 -2.29 -3.96 9.65
C ILE A 30 -2.35 -5.38 9.10
N MET A 31 -2.00 -6.36 9.92
CA MET A 31 -1.99 -7.77 9.54
C MET A 31 -3.18 -8.55 10.09
N SER A 32 -3.81 -8.07 11.15
CA SER A 32 -4.94 -8.72 11.83
C SER A 32 -5.81 -7.71 12.52
N GLU A 33 -7.11 -7.97 12.56
CA GLU A 33 -8.10 -7.18 13.31
C GLU A 33 -7.78 -7.09 14.81
N LYS A 34 -7.09 -8.09 15.36
CA LYS A 34 -6.66 -8.13 16.77
C LYS A 34 -5.71 -6.99 17.15
N HIS A 35 -5.10 -6.36 16.16
CA HIS A 35 -4.13 -5.29 16.38
C HIS A 35 -4.74 -3.89 16.20
N LEU A 36 -6.04 -3.77 15.90
CA LEU A 36 -6.68 -2.47 15.65
C LEU A 36 -6.48 -1.46 16.78
N ASP A 37 -6.52 -1.91 18.03
CA ASP A 37 -6.32 -1.04 19.19
C ASP A 37 -4.92 -0.38 19.21
N LEU A 38 -3.91 -1.04 18.64
CA LEU A 38 -2.56 -0.50 18.53
C LEU A 38 -2.47 0.65 17.53
N PHE A 39 -3.45 0.77 16.63
CA PHE A 39 -3.45 1.76 15.55
C PHE A 39 -4.16 3.08 15.92
N ALA A 40 -4.47 3.29 17.21
CA ALA A 40 -5.16 4.50 17.67
C ALA A 40 -4.50 5.80 17.20
N ASP A 41 -3.16 5.88 17.22
CA ASP A 41 -2.38 7.08 16.87
C ASP A 41 -1.80 7.04 15.42
N VAL A 42 -2.10 5.99 14.65
CA VAL A 42 -1.74 5.87 13.23
C VAL A 42 -2.69 6.74 12.41
N ASP A 43 -2.16 7.46 11.43
CA ASP A 43 -2.97 8.38 10.61
C ASP A 43 -3.72 7.66 9.49
N ILE A 44 -3.05 6.72 8.81
CA ILE A 44 -3.63 5.93 7.71
C ILE A 44 -3.29 4.46 7.95
N ILE A 45 -4.28 3.59 7.92
CA ILE A 45 -4.08 2.14 8.03
C ILE A 45 -3.88 1.57 6.62
N GLN A 46 -2.74 0.94 6.38
CA GLN A 46 -2.51 0.22 5.13
C GLN A 46 -3.04 -1.22 5.23
N LEU A 47 -3.78 -1.65 4.21
CA LEU A 47 -4.10 -3.05 3.98
C LEU A 47 -3.25 -3.58 2.83
N GLY A 48 -2.34 -4.48 3.14
CA GLY A 48 -1.41 -5.06 2.18
C GLY A 48 -2.10 -5.90 1.11
N ALA A 49 -1.45 -6.04 -0.04
CA ALA A 49 -1.99 -6.73 -1.21
C ALA A 49 -2.41 -8.19 -0.92
N ARG A 50 -1.72 -8.88 -0.01
CA ARG A 50 -2.05 -10.25 0.41
C ARG A 50 -3.34 -10.35 1.22
N ASN A 51 -3.78 -9.24 1.82
CA ASN A 51 -4.98 -9.14 2.64
C ASN A 51 -6.17 -8.49 1.90
N MET A 52 -6.04 -8.18 0.60
CA MET A 52 -7.13 -7.56 -0.16
C MET A 52 -8.42 -8.39 -0.14
N GLN A 53 -8.31 -9.70 -0.03
CA GLN A 53 -9.45 -10.64 0.07
C GLN A 53 -9.68 -11.17 1.49
N ASN A 54 -9.05 -10.56 2.50
CA ASN A 54 -9.35 -10.86 3.89
C ASN A 54 -10.62 -10.11 4.31
N PHE A 55 -11.77 -10.67 3.92
CA PHE A 55 -13.07 -10.02 4.11
C PHE A 55 -13.43 -9.75 5.58
N MET A 56 -12.90 -10.53 6.52
CA MET A 56 -13.10 -10.26 7.94
C MET A 56 -12.38 -8.97 8.35
N LEU A 57 -11.11 -8.83 7.95
CA LEU A 57 -10.34 -7.62 8.21
C LEU A 57 -10.93 -6.39 7.50
N LEU A 58 -11.37 -6.55 6.24
CA LEU A 58 -12.04 -5.46 5.49
C LEU A 58 -13.29 -4.94 6.22
N LYS A 59 -14.12 -5.85 6.77
CA LYS A 59 -15.32 -5.49 7.55
C LYS A 59 -14.98 -4.72 8.82
N GLU A 60 -13.93 -5.13 9.53
CA GLU A 60 -13.50 -4.42 10.75
C GLU A 60 -12.91 -3.05 10.41
N LEU A 61 -12.12 -2.93 9.33
CA LEU A 61 -11.64 -1.65 8.83
C LEU A 61 -12.78 -0.73 8.37
N GLY A 62 -13.87 -1.31 7.88
CA GLY A 62 -15.10 -0.57 7.56
C GLY A 62 -15.77 0.07 8.77
N ARG A 63 -15.53 -0.42 9.97
CA ARG A 63 -16.09 0.12 11.22
C ARG A 63 -15.20 1.16 11.89
N CYS A 64 -13.93 1.24 11.48
CA CYS A 64 -13.01 2.21 12.05
C CYS A 64 -13.17 3.60 11.37
N ASN A 65 -12.85 4.66 12.11
CA ASN A 65 -12.90 6.03 11.60
C ASN A 65 -11.51 6.54 11.21
N LYS A 66 -10.81 5.77 10.37
CA LYS A 66 -9.48 6.14 9.85
C LYS A 66 -9.40 5.89 8.35
N PRO A 67 -8.64 6.70 7.61
CA PRO A 67 -8.37 6.43 6.20
C PRO A 67 -7.69 5.06 6.01
N ILE A 68 -8.11 4.34 4.98
CA ILE A 68 -7.58 3.02 4.63
C ILE A 68 -6.86 3.12 3.28
N LEU A 69 -5.58 2.77 3.26
CA LEU A 69 -4.81 2.57 2.03
C LEU A 69 -4.94 1.11 1.62
N LEU A 70 -5.78 0.83 0.63
CA LEU A 70 -6.05 -0.51 0.14
C LEU A 70 -5.13 -0.83 -1.04
N LYS A 71 -4.23 -1.80 -0.89
CA LYS A 71 -3.33 -2.25 -1.96
C LYS A 71 -3.96 -3.38 -2.77
N ARG A 72 -3.91 -3.26 -4.12
CA ARG A 72 -4.42 -4.27 -5.06
C ARG A 72 -3.69 -5.60 -4.90
N GLY A 73 -4.44 -6.69 -4.89
CA GLY A 73 -3.91 -8.05 -4.89
C GLY A 73 -3.15 -8.38 -6.19
N LEU A 74 -2.17 -9.27 -6.11
CA LEU A 74 -1.24 -9.60 -7.19
C LEU A 74 -1.90 -10.18 -8.44
N SER A 75 -3.10 -10.76 -8.31
CA SER A 75 -3.88 -11.37 -9.40
C SER A 75 -5.32 -10.88 -9.40
N ALA A 76 -5.58 -9.76 -8.71
CA ALA A 76 -6.92 -9.21 -8.59
C ALA A 76 -7.34 -8.44 -9.85
N THR A 77 -8.57 -8.68 -10.31
CA THR A 77 -9.21 -7.86 -11.33
C THR A 77 -9.52 -6.45 -10.77
N MET A 78 -9.84 -5.51 -11.66
CA MET A 78 -10.29 -4.17 -11.21
C MET A 78 -11.62 -4.26 -10.46
N GLU A 79 -12.52 -5.14 -10.87
CA GLU A 79 -13.78 -5.37 -10.18
C GLU A 79 -13.56 -5.88 -8.75
N GLU A 80 -12.73 -6.91 -8.57
CA GLU A 80 -12.38 -7.42 -7.24
C GLU A 80 -11.74 -6.36 -6.35
N PHE A 81 -10.90 -5.49 -6.93
CA PHE A 81 -10.26 -4.40 -6.21
C PHE A 81 -11.27 -3.36 -5.73
N LEU A 82 -12.20 -2.95 -6.60
CA LEU A 82 -13.27 -2.03 -6.25
C LEU A 82 -14.25 -2.65 -5.24
N MET A 83 -14.58 -3.94 -5.41
CA MET A 83 -15.45 -4.65 -4.46
C MET A 83 -14.79 -4.82 -3.09
N ALA A 84 -13.47 -4.92 -3.01
CA ALA A 84 -12.77 -4.90 -1.73
C ALA A 84 -12.94 -3.55 -1.01
N ALA A 85 -12.92 -2.42 -1.74
CA ALA A 85 -13.25 -1.11 -1.18
C ALA A 85 -14.73 -1.02 -0.73
N GLU A 86 -15.66 -1.64 -1.46
CA GLU A 86 -17.08 -1.71 -1.09
C GLU A 86 -17.31 -2.43 0.24
N TYR A 87 -16.51 -3.46 0.58
CA TYR A 87 -16.58 -4.08 1.90
C TYR A 87 -16.28 -3.08 3.04
N ILE A 88 -15.33 -2.18 2.82
CA ILE A 88 -15.00 -1.12 3.78
C ILE A 88 -16.15 -0.10 3.86
N PHE A 89 -16.70 0.30 2.71
CA PHE A 89 -17.83 1.22 2.62
C PHE A 89 -19.09 0.68 3.29
N ALA A 90 -19.39 -0.60 3.12
CA ALA A 90 -20.53 -1.26 3.75
C ALA A 90 -20.45 -1.23 5.29
N GLY A 91 -19.25 -1.13 5.85
CA GLY A 91 -19.02 -0.94 7.29
C GLY A 91 -19.25 0.50 7.76
N GLY A 92 -19.36 1.47 6.84
CA GLY A 92 -19.57 2.89 7.12
C GLY A 92 -18.35 3.78 6.88
N ASN A 93 -17.15 3.22 6.73
CA ASN A 93 -15.94 3.98 6.46
C ASN A 93 -15.82 4.30 4.96
N LYS A 94 -15.86 5.59 4.62
CA LYS A 94 -15.76 6.08 3.23
C LYS A 94 -14.38 6.66 2.88
N GLN A 95 -13.43 6.59 3.79
CA GLN A 95 -12.10 7.13 3.63
C GLN A 95 -11.16 6.06 3.07
N VAL A 96 -11.27 5.74 1.79
CA VAL A 96 -10.45 4.72 1.13
C VAL A 96 -9.58 5.36 0.05
N ILE A 97 -8.30 5.02 0.06
CA ILE A 97 -7.31 5.34 -0.97
C ILE A 97 -6.93 4.02 -1.64
N LEU A 98 -7.06 3.93 -2.94
CA LEU A 98 -6.65 2.77 -3.72
C LEU A 98 -5.15 2.84 -4.05
N CYS A 99 -4.47 1.69 -4.03
CA CYS A 99 -3.05 1.63 -4.40
C CYS A 99 -2.79 0.49 -5.37
N GLU A 100 -2.48 0.82 -6.62
CA GLU A 100 -1.95 -0.13 -7.60
C GLU A 100 -0.46 -0.38 -7.30
N ARG A 101 -0.06 -1.64 -7.24
CA ARG A 101 1.29 -2.06 -6.85
C ARG A 101 1.89 -3.18 -7.73
N GLY A 102 1.33 -3.36 -8.90
CA GLY A 102 1.72 -4.38 -9.84
C GLY A 102 0.93 -5.68 -9.72
N ILE A 103 0.71 -6.29 -10.85
CA ILE A 103 0.05 -7.58 -11.02
C ILE A 103 1.06 -8.62 -11.49
N ARG A 104 0.89 -9.85 -11.07
CA ARG A 104 1.73 -10.97 -11.48
C ARG A 104 1.44 -11.34 -12.93
N THR A 105 2.49 -11.43 -13.73
CA THR A 105 2.42 -11.89 -15.12
C THR A 105 3.46 -12.97 -15.36
N PHE A 106 3.63 -13.37 -16.61
CA PHE A 106 4.67 -14.30 -17.05
C PHE A 106 6.07 -13.66 -17.09
N GLU A 107 6.18 -12.31 -17.02
CA GLU A 107 7.46 -11.60 -17.02
C GLU A 107 8.27 -11.93 -15.76
N LYS A 108 9.58 -12.18 -15.90
CA LYS A 108 10.48 -12.61 -14.84
C LYS A 108 11.60 -11.61 -14.52
N MET A 109 11.80 -10.59 -15.37
CA MET A 109 12.86 -9.60 -15.18
C MET A 109 12.49 -8.52 -14.15
N ILE A 110 11.21 -8.44 -13.80
CA ILE A 110 10.66 -7.58 -12.77
C ILE A 110 9.76 -8.41 -11.85
N ARG A 111 9.53 -7.92 -10.64
CA ARG A 111 8.73 -8.64 -9.62
C ARG A 111 7.26 -8.78 -10.05
N ASN A 112 6.66 -7.68 -10.52
CA ASN A 112 5.30 -7.62 -11.07
C ASN A 112 5.24 -6.54 -12.15
N ASN A 113 4.27 -6.64 -13.05
CA ASN A 113 4.01 -5.60 -14.03
C ASN A 113 3.13 -4.50 -13.39
N LEU A 114 3.59 -3.26 -13.44
CA LEU A 114 2.78 -2.11 -13.03
C LEU A 114 1.65 -1.90 -14.05
N ASP A 115 0.41 -2.00 -13.60
CA ASP A 115 -0.77 -1.78 -14.43
C ASP A 115 -1.21 -0.31 -14.36
N LEU A 116 -0.64 0.53 -15.22
CA LEU A 116 -1.02 1.94 -15.29
C LEU A 116 -2.42 2.18 -15.84
N SER A 117 -3.02 1.17 -16.53
CA SER A 117 -4.41 1.26 -16.98
C SER A 117 -5.40 1.27 -15.80
N ALA A 118 -4.98 0.80 -14.63
CA ALA A 118 -5.75 0.91 -13.40
C ALA A 118 -6.15 2.35 -13.06
N VAL A 119 -5.29 3.33 -13.36
CA VAL A 119 -5.54 4.74 -13.04
C VAL A 119 -6.79 5.28 -13.76
N PRO A 120 -6.84 5.31 -15.11
CA PRO A 120 -8.05 5.78 -15.79
C PRO A 120 -9.27 4.90 -15.53
N LEU A 121 -9.11 3.58 -15.32
CA LEU A 121 -10.23 2.71 -14.99
C LEU A 121 -10.85 3.06 -13.64
N VAL A 122 -10.04 3.23 -12.59
CA VAL A 122 -10.56 3.66 -11.29
C VAL A 122 -11.28 5.00 -11.41
N LYS A 123 -10.71 5.98 -12.10
CA LYS A 123 -11.33 7.30 -12.28
C LYS A 123 -12.62 7.28 -13.11
N MET A 124 -12.80 6.25 -13.94
CA MET A 124 -14.05 6.04 -14.70
C MET A 124 -15.16 5.45 -13.83
N PHE A 125 -14.83 4.51 -12.96
CA PHE A 125 -15.81 3.74 -12.19
C PHE A 125 -15.96 4.17 -10.73
N SER A 126 -15.06 5.02 -10.22
CA SER A 126 -15.04 5.42 -8.82
C SER A 126 -14.58 6.87 -8.65
N HIS A 127 -14.98 7.46 -7.53
CA HIS A 127 -14.49 8.77 -7.09
C HIS A 127 -13.26 8.67 -6.17
N LEU A 128 -12.80 7.46 -5.88
CA LEU A 128 -11.71 7.21 -4.96
C LEU A 128 -10.37 7.67 -5.52
N PRO A 129 -9.50 8.26 -4.71
CA PRO A 129 -8.14 8.54 -5.12
C PRO A 129 -7.38 7.23 -5.34
N ILE A 130 -6.51 7.23 -6.35
CA ILE A 130 -5.61 6.12 -6.65
C ILE A 130 -4.17 6.58 -6.65
N ILE A 131 -3.34 5.94 -5.83
CA ILE A 131 -1.89 6.12 -5.82
C ILE A 131 -1.20 4.89 -6.39
N ILE A 132 0.06 5.05 -6.77
CA ILE A 132 0.87 4.02 -7.42
C ILE A 132 2.09 3.69 -6.58
N ASP A 133 2.39 2.41 -6.48
CA ASP A 133 3.56 1.85 -5.82
C ASP A 133 4.51 1.22 -6.86
N PRO A 134 5.41 2.00 -7.45
CA PRO A 134 6.35 1.49 -8.43
C PRO A 134 7.43 0.60 -7.80
N SER A 135 7.74 0.78 -6.53
CA SER A 135 8.75 0.02 -5.81
C SER A 135 8.38 -1.45 -5.69
N HIS A 136 7.18 -1.74 -5.15
CA HIS A 136 6.68 -3.11 -5.03
C HIS A 136 6.21 -3.69 -6.37
N ALA A 137 5.88 -2.85 -7.37
CA ALA A 137 5.59 -3.34 -8.71
C ALA A 137 6.87 -3.91 -9.34
N ALA A 138 7.88 -3.10 -9.59
CA ALA A 138 9.08 -3.52 -10.31
C ALA A 138 10.01 -4.41 -9.48
N GLY A 139 10.12 -4.18 -8.16
CA GLY A 139 11.09 -4.85 -7.30
C GLY A 139 12.54 -4.48 -7.62
N ARG A 140 12.75 -3.36 -8.33
CA ARG A 140 14.04 -2.89 -8.82
C ARG A 140 14.12 -1.36 -8.70
N ARG A 141 15.19 -0.87 -8.09
CA ARG A 141 15.45 0.57 -7.87
C ARG A 141 15.48 1.39 -9.15
N ASP A 142 16.15 0.88 -10.19
CA ASP A 142 16.33 1.55 -11.48
C ASP A 142 15.02 1.79 -12.24
N MET A 143 13.95 1.04 -11.90
CA MET A 143 12.64 1.18 -12.50
C MET A 143 11.72 2.16 -11.74
N VAL A 144 12.05 2.52 -10.51
CA VAL A 144 11.16 3.35 -9.68
C VAL A 144 10.92 4.73 -10.32
N GLN A 145 11.97 5.44 -10.70
CA GLN A 145 11.85 6.77 -11.27
C GLN A 145 11.07 6.81 -12.59
N PRO A 146 11.38 5.98 -13.61
CA PRO A 146 10.63 6.00 -14.88
C PRO A 146 9.15 5.60 -14.67
N LEU A 147 8.87 4.60 -13.82
CA LEU A 147 7.49 4.20 -13.52
C LEU A 147 6.73 5.26 -12.74
N SER A 148 7.38 5.98 -11.83
CA SER A 148 6.78 7.12 -11.12
C SER A 148 6.34 8.23 -12.09
N ARG A 149 7.19 8.59 -13.03
CA ARG A 149 6.86 9.59 -14.06
C ARG A 149 5.69 9.14 -14.94
N ALA A 150 5.69 7.88 -15.34
CA ALA A 150 4.59 7.28 -16.12
C ALA A 150 3.27 7.26 -15.32
N ALA A 151 3.32 6.97 -14.04
CA ALA A 151 2.16 6.98 -13.15
C ALA A 151 1.52 8.38 -13.06
N ILE A 152 2.34 9.42 -12.88
CA ILE A 152 1.85 10.81 -12.87
C ILE A 152 1.26 11.19 -14.22
N ALA A 153 1.92 10.81 -15.32
CA ALA A 153 1.39 11.06 -16.68
C ALA A 153 0.07 10.33 -16.95
N ALA A 154 -0.15 9.14 -16.33
CA ALA A 154 -1.42 8.43 -16.39
C ALA A 154 -2.53 9.07 -15.53
N GLY A 155 -2.19 10.07 -14.69
CA GLY A 155 -3.13 10.80 -13.84
C GLY A 155 -3.30 10.23 -12.42
N ALA A 156 -2.33 9.51 -11.90
CA ALA A 156 -2.33 9.05 -10.51
C ALA A 156 -2.37 10.24 -9.54
N ASP A 157 -3.08 10.08 -8.42
CA ASP A 157 -3.24 11.12 -7.39
C ASP A 157 -2.03 11.19 -6.45
N GLY A 158 -1.16 10.19 -6.47
CA GLY A 158 0.06 10.15 -5.66
C GLY A 158 0.91 8.91 -5.91
N LEU A 159 2.00 8.84 -5.17
CA LEU A 159 2.95 7.75 -5.21
C LEU A 159 3.25 7.27 -3.80
N ILE A 160 3.57 5.98 -3.65
CA ILE A 160 4.21 5.42 -2.46
C ILE A 160 5.51 4.74 -2.90
N ILE A 161 6.63 5.14 -2.32
CA ILE A 161 7.96 4.74 -2.77
C ILE A 161 8.78 4.28 -1.57
N GLU A 162 9.48 3.17 -1.71
CA GLU A 162 10.43 2.72 -0.70
C GLU A 162 11.75 3.47 -0.80
N ALA A 163 12.23 3.91 0.35
CA ALA A 163 13.53 4.55 0.50
C ALA A 163 14.22 4.02 1.76
N HIS A 164 15.54 3.94 1.74
CA HIS A 164 16.34 3.43 2.85
C HIS A 164 17.71 4.10 2.84
N ASN A 165 18.22 4.48 4.01
CA ASN A 165 19.54 5.10 4.13
C ASN A 165 20.71 4.16 3.83
N ASP A 166 20.48 2.84 3.85
CA ASP A 166 21.45 1.80 3.45
C ASP A 166 20.71 0.60 2.84
N PRO A 167 20.26 0.71 1.58
CA PRO A 167 19.46 -0.33 0.94
C PRO A 167 20.14 -1.70 0.87
N LYS A 168 21.47 -1.75 0.88
CA LYS A 168 22.23 -3.02 0.83
C LYS A 168 22.06 -3.85 2.09
N HIS A 169 21.84 -3.20 3.23
CA HIS A 169 21.69 -3.84 4.52
C HIS A 169 20.26 -3.75 5.06
N ALA A 170 19.30 -3.33 4.22
CA ALA A 170 17.88 -3.31 4.59
C ALA A 170 17.39 -4.72 4.97
N LEU A 171 16.59 -4.80 6.03
CA LEU A 171 16.04 -6.07 6.53
C LEU A 171 15.04 -6.71 5.55
N CYS A 172 14.42 -5.88 4.69
CA CYS A 172 13.54 -6.29 3.59
C CYS A 172 13.61 -5.30 2.44
N ASP A 173 13.23 -5.73 1.26
CA ASP A 173 12.98 -4.92 0.05
C ASP A 173 14.10 -3.94 -0.38
N GLY A 174 15.35 -4.17 0.03
CA GLY A 174 16.49 -3.30 -0.30
C GLY A 174 16.78 -3.16 -1.79
N ALA A 175 16.46 -4.18 -2.60
CA ALA A 175 16.67 -4.14 -4.05
C ALA A 175 15.84 -3.07 -4.77
N GLN A 176 14.69 -2.70 -4.22
CA GLN A 176 13.75 -1.73 -4.77
C GLN A 176 13.79 -0.37 -4.06
N SER A 177 14.46 -0.28 -2.90
CA SER A 177 14.53 0.95 -2.12
C SER A 177 15.46 1.99 -2.78
N LEU A 178 15.00 3.24 -2.83
CA LEU A 178 15.84 4.36 -3.19
C LEU A 178 16.85 4.63 -2.07
N ASP A 179 17.98 5.18 -2.45
CA ASP A 179 19.02 5.70 -1.54
C ASP A 179 18.64 7.11 -1.11
N LEU A 180 18.81 7.44 0.18
CA LEU A 180 18.51 8.75 0.76
C LEU A 180 19.77 9.59 0.93
#